data_703554518515054818645ebda174def6
#
_entry.id   703554518515054818645ebda174def6
#
_cell.length_a   1.000
_cell.length_b   1.000
_cell.length_c   1.000
_cell.angle_alpha   90.00
_cell.angle_beta   90.00
_cell.angle_gamma   90.00
#
_symmetry.space_group_name_H-M   'P 1'
#
loop_
_entity.id
_entity.type
_entity.pdbx_description
1 polymer ?
#
loop_
_entity_poly.entity_id
_entity_poly.type
_entity_poly.pdbx_seq_one_letter_code
_entity_poly.pdbx_strand_id
1 'polypeptide(L)'
;DILVMNDASSDSTNLITKQRKHTLVTHVFNLGYGSALQLGYKYAIRRGYQYVIQMDADGQHDVCNIPVLYRELKTADKDGRCPDIVLGSRFLEGSSSFHVSWLKKTAFFLFRHFIHLVTGSKITDPTTGLQGLDRKAVLYYSRYNHFDDKYPDANMIVQMKLLGFQIKEVPAVMHARTEGVSMHSGLKPVIYMIRMMFSIVSVWIRIKILKIDAGAGDEVV
;
A
#
# COMPACT_ATOMS: atom_id res chain seq x y z
N ASP A 1 16.13 -5.96 -8.21
CA ASP A 1 16.61 -6.38 -6.88
C ASP A 1 15.46 -6.77 -5.99
N ILE A 2 15.66 -7.75 -5.10
CA ILE A 2 14.69 -8.16 -4.09
C ILE A 2 15.20 -7.74 -2.72
N LEU A 3 14.36 -6.97 -2.01
CA LEU A 3 14.59 -6.56 -0.63
C LEU A 3 13.53 -7.21 0.26
N VAL A 4 13.95 -8.03 1.20
CA VAL A 4 13.08 -8.63 2.21
C VAL A 4 13.15 -7.78 3.48
N MET A 5 12.00 -7.25 3.89
CA MET A 5 11.84 -6.54 5.17
C MET A 5 11.32 -7.50 6.21
N ASN A 6 12.10 -7.76 7.25
CA ASN A 6 11.73 -8.67 8.32
C ASN A 6 11.50 -7.89 9.63
N ASP A 7 10.28 -7.94 10.14
CA ASP A 7 9.89 -7.26 11.38
C ASP A 7 10.09 -8.16 12.61
N ALA A 8 11.32 -8.60 12.81
CA ALA A 8 11.74 -9.47 13.92
C ALA A 8 10.97 -10.80 14.00
N SER A 9 10.76 -11.45 12.85
CA SER A 9 10.14 -12.78 12.80
C SER A 9 10.97 -13.81 13.60
N SER A 10 10.29 -14.66 14.33
CA SER A 10 10.88 -15.74 15.14
C SER A 10 11.06 -17.07 14.37
N ASP A 11 10.61 -17.12 13.13
CA ASP A 11 10.70 -18.28 12.24
C ASP A 11 12.01 -18.31 11.42
N SER A 12 12.09 -19.19 10.43
CA SER A 12 13.25 -19.35 9.57
C SER A 12 13.42 -18.28 8.47
N THR A 13 12.64 -17.21 8.46
CA THR A 13 12.67 -16.16 7.42
C THR A 13 14.10 -15.63 7.18
N ASN A 14 14.84 -15.31 8.24
CA ASN A 14 16.22 -14.81 8.14
C ASN A 14 17.15 -15.81 7.45
N LEU A 15 17.04 -17.09 7.82
CA LEU A 15 17.87 -18.15 7.27
C LEU A 15 17.58 -18.38 5.78
N ILE A 16 16.31 -18.52 5.43
CA ILE A 16 15.86 -18.75 4.04
C ILE A 16 16.28 -17.61 3.14
N THR A 17 16.08 -16.35 3.58
CA THR A 17 16.41 -15.17 2.79
C THR A 17 17.92 -15.10 2.51
N LYS A 18 18.76 -15.38 3.53
CA LYS A 18 20.22 -15.44 3.37
C LYS A 18 20.66 -16.55 2.43
N GLN A 19 20.07 -17.73 2.53
CA GLN A 19 20.36 -18.87 1.64
C GLN A 19 20.03 -18.53 0.18
N ARG A 20 18.97 -17.77 -0.06
CA ARG A 20 18.58 -17.32 -1.39
C ARG A 20 19.34 -16.09 -1.88
N LYS A 21 20.30 -15.59 -1.10
CA LYS A 21 21.16 -14.43 -1.43
C LYS A 21 20.37 -13.15 -1.74
N HIS A 22 19.18 -12.99 -1.16
CA HIS A 22 18.43 -11.74 -1.26
C HIS A 22 18.86 -10.76 -0.19
N THR A 23 18.71 -9.47 -0.49
CA THR A 23 18.96 -8.43 0.51
C THR A 23 17.92 -8.53 1.62
N LEU A 24 18.40 -8.57 2.86
CA LEU A 24 17.58 -8.70 4.06
C LEU A 24 17.84 -7.52 4.99
N VAL A 25 16.80 -6.85 5.41
CA VAL A 25 16.83 -5.85 6.49
C VAL A 25 15.89 -6.32 7.59
N THR A 26 16.39 -6.42 8.81
CA THR A 26 15.65 -6.97 9.95
C THR A 26 15.57 -5.94 11.06
N HIS A 27 14.38 -5.68 11.59
CA HIS A 27 14.21 -4.97 12.86
C HIS A 27 14.72 -5.81 14.03
N VAL A 28 15.27 -5.15 15.04
CA VAL A 28 15.72 -5.81 16.28
C VAL A 28 14.51 -6.28 17.10
N PHE A 29 13.41 -5.52 17.06
CA PHE A 29 12.14 -5.82 17.70
C PHE A 29 11.01 -5.70 16.67
N ASN A 30 9.86 -6.34 16.94
CA ASN A 30 8.66 -6.15 16.14
C ASN A 30 8.14 -4.71 16.37
N LEU A 31 8.23 -3.87 15.34
CA LEU A 31 7.80 -2.48 15.34
C LEU A 31 6.47 -2.27 14.58
N GLY A 32 6.00 -3.32 13.91
CA GLY A 32 4.77 -3.30 13.12
C GLY A 32 5.01 -3.22 11.61
N TYR A 33 4.00 -3.68 10.89
CA TYR A 33 4.02 -3.81 9.43
C TYR A 33 4.40 -2.49 8.73
N GLY A 34 3.81 -1.37 9.15
CA GLY A 34 4.09 -0.06 8.56
C GLY A 34 5.53 0.40 8.78
N SER A 35 6.07 0.17 9.99
CA SER A 35 7.47 0.49 10.28
C SER A 35 8.43 -0.30 9.39
N ALA A 36 8.14 -1.57 9.12
CA ALA A 36 8.95 -2.40 8.22
C ALA A 36 8.90 -1.87 6.79
N LEU A 37 7.72 -1.53 6.28
CA LEU A 37 7.56 -0.92 4.96
C LEU A 37 8.31 0.41 4.85
N GLN A 38 8.13 1.30 5.84
CA GLN A 38 8.80 2.60 5.82
C GLN A 38 10.33 2.47 5.83
N LEU A 39 10.87 1.50 6.56
CA LEU A 39 12.31 1.22 6.52
C LEU A 39 12.74 0.75 5.12
N GLY A 40 11.93 -0.06 4.44
CA GLY A 40 12.15 -0.46 3.05
C GLY A 40 12.19 0.73 2.10
N TYR A 41 11.28 1.70 2.25
CA TYR A 41 11.28 2.93 1.46
C TYR A 41 12.53 3.80 1.73
N LYS A 42 12.94 3.93 3.00
CA LYS A 42 14.21 4.61 3.36
C LYS A 42 15.42 3.94 2.72
N TYR A 43 15.43 2.61 2.69
CA TYR A 43 16.49 1.85 2.01
C TYR A 43 16.49 2.14 0.51
N ALA A 44 15.32 2.08 -0.13
CA ALA A 44 15.19 2.33 -1.57
C ALA A 44 15.67 3.74 -1.97
N ILE A 45 15.30 4.78 -1.21
CA ILE A 45 15.76 6.14 -1.44
C ILE A 45 17.28 6.25 -1.32
N ARG A 46 17.87 5.66 -0.26
CA ARG A 46 19.33 5.69 -0.04
C ARG A 46 20.12 4.95 -1.12
N ARG A 47 19.54 3.94 -1.73
CA ARG A 47 20.13 3.16 -2.82
C ARG A 47 19.85 3.73 -4.22
N GLY A 48 19.10 4.82 -4.31
CA GLY A 48 18.85 5.51 -5.58
C GLY A 48 17.79 4.86 -6.48
N TYR A 49 16.98 3.94 -5.95
CA TYR A 49 15.90 3.31 -6.72
C TYR A 49 14.88 4.34 -7.18
N GLN A 50 14.45 4.21 -8.44
CA GLN A 50 13.45 5.07 -9.06
C GLN A 50 12.03 4.53 -8.89
N TYR A 51 11.90 3.21 -8.75
CA TYR A 51 10.62 2.53 -8.60
C TYR A 51 10.74 1.45 -7.52
N VAL A 52 9.67 1.29 -6.76
CA VAL A 52 9.52 0.24 -5.75
C VAL A 52 8.22 -0.49 -6.00
N ILE A 53 8.25 -1.81 -6.02
CA ILE A 53 7.04 -2.64 -6.02
C ILE A 53 6.96 -3.34 -4.68
N GLN A 54 5.91 -3.02 -3.93
CA GLN A 54 5.60 -3.60 -2.64
C GLN A 54 4.70 -4.82 -2.82
N MET A 55 5.01 -5.89 -2.13
CA MET A 55 4.23 -7.12 -2.09
C MET A 55 4.29 -7.73 -0.69
N ASP A 56 3.18 -8.32 -0.24
CA ASP A 56 3.16 -9.12 0.97
C ASP A 56 3.76 -10.52 0.70
N ALA A 57 4.45 -11.08 1.69
CA ALA A 57 5.12 -12.38 1.59
C ALA A 57 4.24 -13.56 2.07
N ASP A 58 2.91 -13.42 2.02
CA ASP A 58 1.93 -14.42 2.48
C ASP A 58 1.42 -15.34 1.35
N GLY A 59 2.01 -15.23 0.17
CA GLY A 59 1.65 -16.02 -1.01
C GLY A 59 0.37 -15.58 -1.73
N GLN A 60 -0.26 -14.48 -1.31
CA GLN A 60 -1.47 -14.00 -1.97
C GLN A 60 -1.19 -13.26 -3.28
N HIS A 61 -0.08 -12.53 -3.37
CA HIS A 61 0.27 -11.74 -4.56
C HIS A 61 1.05 -12.58 -5.57
N ASP A 62 0.53 -12.69 -6.79
CA ASP A 62 1.24 -13.35 -7.89
C ASP A 62 2.36 -12.45 -8.44
N VAL A 63 3.50 -13.06 -8.74
CA VAL A 63 4.67 -12.34 -9.30
C VAL A 63 4.42 -11.79 -10.70
N CYS A 64 3.43 -12.31 -11.44
CA CYS A 64 3.04 -11.79 -12.75
C CYS A 64 2.52 -10.35 -12.70
N ASN A 65 2.12 -9.86 -11.53
CA ASN A 65 1.72 -8.46 -11.34
C ASN A 65 2.91 -7.49 -11.44
N ILE A 66 4.14 -7.92 -11.12
CA ILE A 66 5.32 -7.04 -11.08
C ILE A 66 5.56 -6.32 -12.40
N PRO A 67 5.66 -7.01 -13.57
CA PRO A 67 5.88 -6.33 -14.84
C PRO A 67 4.71 -5.42 -15.24
N VAL A 68 3.49 -5.73 -14.82
CA VAL A 68 2.31 -4.90 -15.09
C VAL A 68 2.41 -3.58 -14.31
N LEU A 69 2.64 -3.64 -13.00
CA LEU A 69 2.80 -2.45 -12.15
C LEU A 69 3.97 -1.57 -12.64
N TYR A 70 5.11 -2.19 -12.97
CA TYR A 70 6.27 -1.46 -13.46
C TYR A 70 6.01 -0.75 -14.79
N ARG A 71 5.35 -1.43 -15.74
CA ARG A 71 4.98 -0.83 -17.02
C ARG A 71 4.05 0.35 -16.82
N GLU A 72 3.02 0.19 -15.98
CA GLU A 72 2.02 1.23 -15.74
C GLU A 72 2.60 2.46 -15.04
N LEU A 73 3.57 2.29 -14.12
CA LEU A 73 4.31 3.41 -13.53
C LEU A 73 5.06 4.28 -14.56
N LYS A 74 5.39 3.71 -15.72
CA LYS A 74 6.12 4.37 -16.81
C LYS A 74 5.21 4.80 -17.97
N THR A 75 3.93 4.49 -17.89
CA THR A 75 2.97 4.79 -18.95
C THR A 75 2.27 6.11 -18.65
N ALA A 76 2.56 7.12 -19.46
CA ALA A 76 1.91 8.41 -19.36
C ALA A 76 0.41 8.31 -19.73
N ASP A 77 -0.41 9.09 -19.06
CA ASP A 77 -1.81 9.30 -19.39
C ASP A 77 -1.98 10.24 -20.61
N LYS A 78 -3.21 10.61 -20.89
CA LYS A 78 -3.56 11.53 -22.00
C LYS A 78 -2.94 12.92 -21.83
N ASP A 79 -2.65 13.33 -20.60
CA ASP A 79 -2.05 14.61 -20.26
C ASP A 79 -0.51 14.54 -20.18
N GLY A 80 0.08 13.39 -20.55
CA GLY A 80 1.52 13.16 -20.54
C GLY A 80 2.11 12.89 -19.16
N ARG A 81 1.28 12.59 -18.14
CA ARG A 81 1.71 12.35 -16.76
C ARG A 81 1.73 10.87 -16.44
N CYS A 82 2.83 10.39 -15.88
CA CYS A 82 2.89 9.05 -15.31
C CYS A 82 2.27 9.03 -13.90
N PRO A 83 1.65 7.91 -13.49
CA PRO A 83 1.16 7.77 -12.13
C PRO A 83 2.32 7.69 -11.13
N ASP A 84 2.15 8.35 -9.98
CA ASP A 84 3.08 8.25 -8.86
C ASP A 84 2.89 6.90 -8.12
N ILE A 85 1.65 6.36 -8.15
CA ILE A 85 1.27 5.11 -7.48
C ILE A 85 0.39 4.28 -8.41
N VAL A 86 0.69 2.99 -8.53
CA VAL A 86 -0.15 2.00 -9.22
C VAL A 86 -0.58 0.94 -8.21
N LEU A 87 -1.89 0.77 -8.04
CA LEU A 87 -2.49 -0.21 -7.12
C LEU A 87 -2.94 -1.45 -7.89
N GLY A 88 -2.56 -2.63 -7.42
CA GLY A 88 -3.10 -3.89 -7.90
C GLY A 88 -4.47 -4.15 -7.26
N SER A 89 -5.56 -3.96 -8.00
CA SER A 89 -6.92 -4.10 -7.48
C SER A 89 -7.48 -5.51 -7.67
N ARG A 90 -8.14 -6.02 -6.63
CA ARG A 90 -8.89 -7.29 -6.63
C ARG A 90 -10.27 -7.18 -7.29
N PHE A 91 -10.71 -5.96 -7.58
CA PHE A 91 -12.10 -5.67 -7.90
C PHE A 91 -12.31 -5.07 -9.29
N LEU A 92 -11.25 -4.85 -10.04
CA LEU A 92 -11.35 -4.45 -11.44
C LEU A 92 -11.67 -5.65 -12.33
N GLU A 93 -12.30 -5.38 -13.46
CA GLU A 93 -12.53 -6.39 -14.49
C GLU A 93 -11.17 -6.96 -14.98
N GLY A 94 -11.08 -8.27 -15.11
CA GLY A 94 -9.83 -8.97 -15.42
C GLY A 94 -9.00 -9.37 -14.18
N SER A 95 -9.42 -8.98 -12.97
CA SER A 95 -8.77 -9.46 -11.74
C SER A 95 -9.18 -10.91 -11.47
N SER A 96 -8.22 -11.75 -11.10
CA SER A 96 -8.51 -13.06 -10.54
C SER A 96 -8.35 -12.98 -9.01
N SER A 97 -9.45 -13.20 -8.30
CA SER A 97 -9.50 -13.15 -6.85
C SER A 97 -10.41 -14.26 -6.30
N PHE A 98 -10.24 -14.56 -5.02
CA PHE A 98 -11.07 -15.56 -4.32
C PHE A 98 -12.45 -15.00 -3.94
N HIS A 99 -13.38 -15.90 -3.68
CA HIS A 99 -14.78 -15.55 -3.36
C HIS A 99 -14.88 -14.73 -2.07
N VAL A 100 -15.56 -13.58 -2.15
CA VAL A 100 -15.82 -12.68 -1.02
C VAL A 100 -17.30 -12.74 -0.65
N SER A 101 -17.60 -12.97 0.65
CA SER A 101 -18.99 -13.03 1.13
C SER A 101 -19.74 -11.71 0.89
N TRP A 102 -21.06 -11.78 0.72
CA TRP A 102 -21.91 -10.61 0.43
C TRP A 102 -21.81 -9.52 1.52
N LEU A 103 -21.68 -9.91 2.80
CA LEU A 103 -21.54 -8.98 3.92
C LEU A 103 -20.24 -8.17 3.81
N LYS A 104 -19.13 -8.82 3.44
CA LYS A 104 -17.87 -8.14 3.16
C LYS A 104 -17.98 -7.21 1.95
N LYS A 105 -18.72 -7.63 0.90
CA LYS A 105 -18.95 -6.77 -0.28
C LYS A 105 -19.69 -5.49 0.09
N THR A 106 -20.71 -5.56 0.95
CA THR A 106 -21.46 -4.38 1.41
C THR A 106 -20.57 -3.46 2.25
N ALA A 107 -19.76 -4.02 3.14
CA ALA A 107 -18.81 -3.25 3.94
C ALA A 107 -17.77 -2.54 3.06
N PHE A 108 -17.21 -3.23 2.07
CA PHE A 108 -16.31 -2.63 1.08
C PHE A 108 -16.99 -1.55 0.25
N PHE A 109 -18.25 -1.73 -0.12
CA PHE A 109 -19.00 -0.72 -0.87
C PHE A 109 -19.16 0.58 -0.07
N LEU A 110 -19.60 0.48 1.19
CA LEU A 110 -19.74 1.64 2.08
C LEU A 110 -18.40 2.34 2.30
N PHE A 111 -17.33 1.56 2.48
CA PHE A 111 -16.00 2.09 2.69
C PHE A 111 -15.46 2.84 1.46
N ARG A 112 -15.65 2.29 0.25
CA ARG A 112 -15.29 2.96 -1.01
C ARG A 112 -16.10 4.24 -1.23
N HIS A 113 -17.40 4.20 -0.89
CA HIS A 113 -18.24 5.39 -0.99
C HIS A 113 -17.75 6.49 -0.06
N PHE A 114 -17.37 6.14 1.18
CA PHE A 114 -16.78 7.07 2.14
C PHE A 114 -15.47 7.67 1.60
N ILE A 115 -14.57 6.85 1.05
CA ILE A 115 -13.31 7.33 0.44
C ILE A 115 -13.61 8.26 -0.73
N HIS A 116 -14.59 7.92 -1.57
CA HIS A 116 -15.01 8.78 -2.67
C HIS A 116 -15.52 10.16 -2.20
N LEU A 117 -16.32 10.20 -1.13
CA LEU A 117 -16.77 11.46 -0.54
C LEU A 117 -15.61 12.32 -0.03
N VAL A 118 -14.60 11.70 0.57
CA VAL A 118 -13.44 12.40 1.15
C VAL A 118 -12.46 12.89 0.09
N THR A 119 -12.24 12.09 -0.97
CA THR A 119 -11.18 12.35 -1.96
C THR A 119 -11.68 12.87 -3.30
N GLY A 120 -12.99 12.76 -3.59
CA GLY A 120 -13.56 12.98 -4.91
C GLY A 120 -13.18 11.93 -5.96
N SER A 121 -12.44 10.89 -5.59
CA SER A 121 -11.89 9.87 -6.50
C SER A 121 -12.48 8.49 -6.25
N LYS A 122 -12.72 7.76 -7.34
CA LYS A 122 -13.14 6.36 -7.25
C LYS A 122 -11.90 5.48 -7.12
N ILE A 123 -11.74 4.83 -5.97
CA ILE A 123 -10.71 3.82 -5.71
C ILE A 123 -11.42 2.50 -5.43
N THR A 124 -11.09 1.48 -6.21
CA THR A 124 -11.80 0.20 -6.15
C THR A 124 -11.22 -0.73 -5.09
N ASP A 125 -9.92 -0.65 -4.82
CA ASP A 125 -9.24 -1.45 -3.80
C ASP A 125 -8.29 -0.62 -2.93
N PRO A 126 -8.81 0.20 -2.01
CA PRO A 126 -7.98 1.05 -1.17
C PRO A 126 -7.20 0.29 -0.09
N THR A 127 -7.41 -1.02 0.04
CA THR A 127 -6.77 -1.87 1.05
C THR A 127 -5.80 -2.89 0.45
N THR A 128 -5.33 -2.63 -0.77
CA THR A 128 -4.37 -3.52 -1.42
C THR A 128 -2.95 -3.28 -0.91
N GLY A 129 -2.27 -4.35 -0.48
CA GLY A 129 -0.83 -4.33 -0.18
C GLY A 129 0.06 -4.41 -1.43
N LEU A 130 -0.53 -4.68 -2.61
CA LEU A 130 0.19 -4.76 -3.88
C LEU A 130 0.25 -3.38 -4.52
N GLN A 131 1.39 -2.72 -4.42
CA GLN A 131 1.56 -1.34 -4.87
C GLN A 131 2.86 -1.16 -5.65
N GLY A 132 2.78 -0.48 -6.78
CA GLY A 132 3.93 0.12 -7.46
C GLY A 132 4.03 1.59 -7.10
N LEU A 133 5.23 2.04 -6.77
CA LEU A 133 5.51 3.40 -6.30
C LEU A 133 6.66 3.98 -7.13
N ASP A 134 6.52 5.21 -7.58
CA ASP A 134 7.63 5.97 -8.14
C ASP A 134 8.52 6.57 -7.03
N ARG A 135 9.63 7.17 -7.43
CA ARG A 135 10.57 7.79 -6.48
C ARG A 135 9.93 8.89 -5.65
N LYS A 136 9.02 9.67 -6.20
CA LYS A 136 8.33 10.77 -5.53
C LYS A 136 7.44 10.25 -4.39
N ALA A 137 6.63 9.22 -4.66
CA ALA A 137 5.81 8.58 -3.64
C ALA A 137 6.65 7.89 -2.56
N VAL A 138 7.72 7.16 -2.97
CA VAL A 138 8.66 6.51 -2.03
C VAL A 138 9.35 7.54 -1.14
N LEU A 139 9.78 8.66 -1.70
CA LEU A 139 10.42 9.73 -0.92
C LEU A 139 9.46 10.32 0.12
N TYR A 140 8.20 10.55 -0.25
CA TYR A 140 7.18 11.04 0.68
C TYR A 140 6.95 10.03 1.82
N TYR A 141 6.73 8.77 1.53
CA TYR A 141 6.51 7.71 2.52
C TYR A 141 7.74 7.46 3.42
N SER A 142 8.95 7.72 2.92
CA SER A 142 10.18 7.55 3.70
C SER A 142 10.39 8.59 4.80
N ARG A 143 9.69 9.73 4.74
CA ARG A 143 9.85 10.81 5.72
C ARG A 143 9.23 10.47 7.06
N TYR A 144 9.79 11.01 8.13
CA TYR A 144 9.25 10.85 9.48
C TYR A 144 7.83 11.41 9.58
N ASN A 145 6.93 10.71 10.25
CA ASN A 145 5.49 11.04 10.41
C ASN A 145 4.66 11.12 9.11
N HIS A 146 5.19 10.69 7.97
CA HIS A 146 4.45 10.68 6.70
C HIS A 146 3.85 9.32 6.35
N PHE A 147 4.10 8.30 7.17
CA PHE A 147 3.62 6.93 6.97
C PHE A 147 3.13 6.33 8.29
N ASP A 148 2.03 5.58 8.26
CA ASP A 148 1.46 4.96 9.46
C ASP A 148 2.29 3.75 9.88
N ASP A 149 2.76 3.72 11.12
CA ASP A 149 3.65 2.68 11.65
C ASP A 149 2.98 1.31 11.76
N LYS A 150 1.66 1.30 12.00
CA LYS A 150 0.95 0.06 12.37
C LYS A 150 0.03 -0.44 11.29
N TYR A 151 -0.74 0.46 10.67
CA TYR A 151 -1.81 0.12 9.73
C TYR A 151 -1.80 1.05 8.52
N PRO A 152 -0.71 1.06 7.72
CA PRO A 152 -0.64 1.85 6.50
C PRO A 152 -1.51 1.19 5.43
N ASP A 153 -2.74 1.64 5.32
CA ASP A 153 -3.74 1.04 4.45
C ASP A 153 -4.49 2.15 3.69
N ALA A 154 -5.81 2.09 3.62
CA ALA A 154 -6.62 3.08 2.93
C ALA A 154 -6.37 4.53 3.36
N ASN A 155 -5.99 4.78 4.62
CA ASN A 155 -5.60 6.10 5.11
C ASN A 155 -4.40 6.66 4.33
N MET A 156 -3.41 5.82 3.98
CA MET A 156 -2.25 6.23 3.20
C MET A 156 -2.63 6.58 1.75
N ILE A 157 -3.50 5.77 1.14
CA ILE A 157 -4.00 6.02 -0.21
C ILE A 157 -4.81 7.33 -0.26
N VAL A 158 -5.67 7.55 0.73
CA VAL A 158 -6.43 8.80 0.88
C VAL A 158 -5.49 9.99 1.08
N GLN A 159 -4.47 9.84 1.94
CA GLN A 159 -3.46 10.88 2.16
C GLN A 159 -2.78 11.28 0.85
N MET A 160 -2.26 10.33 0.10
CA MET A 160 -1.58 10.59 -1.17
C MET A 160 -2.51 11.25 -2.18
N LYS A 161 -3.78 10.80 -2.26
CA LYS A 161 -4.76 11.41 -3.16
C LYS A 161 -5.09 12.85 -2.78
N LEU A 162 -5.25 13.14 -1.49
CA LEU A 162 -5.51 14.51 -1.00
C LEU A 162 -4.33 15.46 -1.21
N LEU A 163 -3.11 14.92 -1.27
CA LEU A 163 -1.87 15.66 -1.55
C LEU A 163 -1.59 15.83 -3.05
N GLY A 164 -2.46 15.32 -3.94
CA GLY A 164 -2.34 15.52 -5.38
C GLY A 164 -1.56 14.45 -6.13
N PHE A 165 -1.08 13.40 -5.46
CA PHE A 165 -0.42 12.28 -6.13
C PHE A 165 -1.34 11.59 -7.12
N GLN A 166 -0.80 11.21 -8.28
CA GLN A 166 -1.54 10.49 -9.32
C GLN A 166 -1.58 9.00 -8.99
N ILE A 167 -2.79 8.48 -8.77
CA ILE A 167 -3.02 7.08 -8.43
C ILE A 167 -3.79 6.41 -9.55
N LYS A 168 -3.26 5.29 -10.04
CA LYS A 168 -3.88 4.42 -11.06
C LYS A 168 -4.13 3.04 -10.47
N GLU A 169 -5.21 2.40 -10.88
CA GLU A 169 -5.48 1.01 -10.52
C GLU A 169 -5.36 0.10 -11.75
N VAL A 170 -4.87 -1.11 -11.53
CA VAL A 170 -4.78 -2.18 -12.53
C VAL A 170 -5.37 -3.47 -11.98
N PRO A 171 -5.91 -4.34 -12.83
CA PRO A 171 -6.35 -5.67 -12.38
C PRO A 171 -5.17 -6.45 -11.82
N ALA A 172 -5.40 -7.17 -10.72
CA ALA A 172 -4.38 -7.99 -10.08
C ALA A 172 -4.76 -9.47 -10.06
N VAL A 173 -3.75 -10.32 -10.22
CA VAL A 173 -3.86 -11.75 -9.98
C VAL A 173 -3.50 -12.01 -8.53
N MET A 174 -4.46 -12.54 -7.77
CA MET A 174 -4.26 -12.87 -6.36
C MET A 174 -4.78 -14.27 -6.04
N HIS A 175 -4.06 -14.93 -5.15
CA HIS A 175 -4.38 -16.29 -4.70
C HIS A 175 -5.01 -16.28 -3.31
N ALA A 176 -5.65 -17.38 -2.95
CA ALA A 176 -6.05 -17.58 -1.57
C ALA A 176 -4.81 -17.74 -0.70
N ARG A 177 -4.85 -17.21 0.53
CA ARG A 177 -3.75 -17.35 1.49
C ARG A 177 -3.48 -18.84 1.76
N THR A 178 -2.22 -19.23 1.64
CA THR A 178 -1.80 -20.61 1.85
C THR A 178 -1.39 -20.90 3.29
N GLU A 179 -0.92 -19.86 4.02
CA GLU A 179 -0.43 -19.99 5.40
C GLU A 179 -0.82 -18.76 6.25
N GLY A 180 -0.79 -18.94 7.57
CA GLY A 180 -1.03 -17.88 8.54
C GLY A 180 -2.51 -17.70 8.94
N VAL A 181 -2.72 -17.09 10.11
CA VAL A 181 -4.05 -16.78 10.64
C VAL A 181 -4.47 -15.41 10.13
N SER A 182 -5.66 -15.33 9.51
CA SER A 182 -6.23 -14.05 9.09
C SER A 182 -6.43 -13.12 10.30
N MET A 183 -5.90 -11.91 10.22
CA MET A 183 -6.17 -10.86 11.22
C MET A 183 -7.65 -10.46 11.29
N HIS A 184 -8.46 -10.97 10.36
CA HIS A 184 -9.86 -10.59 10.16
C HIS A 184 -10.85 -11.67 10.63
N SER A 185 -10.62 -12.30 11.78
CA SER A 185 -11.57 -13.24 12.39
C SER A 185 -12.46 -12.57 13.45
N GLY A 186 -13.72 -12.97 13.56
CA GLY A 186 -14.67 -12.46 14.55
C GLY A 186 -15.07 -10.99 14.31
N LEU A 187 -15.13 -10.19 15.39
CA LEU A 187 -15.47 -8.75 15.34
C LEU A 187 -14.30 -7.84 14.94
N LYS A 188 -13.09 -8.39 14.81
CA LYS A 188 -11.87 -7.62 14.43
C LYS A 188 -12.02 -6.81 13.14
N PRO A 189 -12.66 -7.31 12.07
CA PRO A 189 -12.88 -6.54 10.85
C PRO A 189 -13.71 -5.27 11.07
N VAL A 190 -14.72 -5.32 11.94
CA VAL A 190 -15.59 -4.16 12.22
C VAL A 190 -14.80 -3.09 12.98
N ILE A 191 -14.04 -3.50 14.00
CA ILE A 191 -13.18 -2.59 14.78
C ILE A 191 -12.12 -1.98 13.85
N TYR A 192 -11.52 -2.78 12.97
CA TYR A 192 -10.57 -2.31 11.98
C TYR A 192 -11.18 -1.26 11.05
N MET A 193 -12.38 -1.49 10.52
CA MET A 193 -13.07 -0.53 9.64
C MET A 193 -13.37 0.79 10.36
N ILE A 194 -13.89 0.74 11.59
CA ILE A 194 -14.17 1.94 12.40
C ILE A 194 -12.87 2.72 12.62
N ARG A 195 -11.79 2.04 13.04
CA ARG A 195 -10.48 2.65 13.24
C ARG A 195 -9.97 3.31 11.95
N MET A 196 -10.11 2.63 10.82
CA MET A 196 -9.67 3.16 9.53
C MET A 196 -10.48 4.39 9.12
N MET A 197 -11.80 4.41 9.37
CA MET A 197 -12.62 5.61 9.12
C MET A 197 -12.15 6.80 9.95
N PHE A 198 -11.86 6.62 11.24
CA PHE A 198 -11.30 7.68 12.07
C PHE A 198 -9.92 8.14 11.58
N SER A 199 -9.07 7.22 11.16
CA SER A 199 -7.77 7.53 10.58
C SER A 199 -7.90 8.38 9.32
N ILE A 200 -8.83 8.03 8.41
CA ILE A 200 -9.10 8.80 7.18
C ILE A 200 -9.63 10.21 7.52
N VAL A 201 -10.55 10.33 8.47
CA VAL A 201 -11.04 11.65 8.92
C VAL A 201 -9.90 12.49 9.50
N SER A 202 -9.02 11.89 10.30
CA SER A 202 -7.85 12.57 10.86
C SER A 202 -6.90 13.08 9.75
N VAL A 203 -6.63 12.24 8.74
CA VAL A 203 -5.83 12.63 7.56
C VAL A 203 -6.51 13.79 6.81
N TRP A 204 -7.82 13.72 6.60
CA TRP A 204 -8.56 14.77 5.91
C TRP A 204 -8.50 16.10 6.68
N ILE A 205 -8.72 16.10 8.02
CA ILE A 205 -8.61 17.28 8.87
C ILE A 205 -7.19 17.86 8.77
N ARG A 206 -6.16 17.01 8.89
CA ARG A 206 -4.76 17.43 8.82
C ARG A 206 -4.45 18.16 7.52
N ILE A 207 -4.90 17.63 6.38
CA ILE A 207 -4.55 18.18 5.07
C ILE A 207 -5.50 19.33 4.66
N LYS A 208 -6.82 19.19 4.84
CA LYS A 208 -7.80 20.14 4.32
C LYS A 208 -8.08 21.31 5.27
N ILE A 209 -8.08 21.06 6.59
CA ILE A 209 -8.38 22.08 7.60
C ILE A 209 -7.09 22.72 8.11
N LEU A 210 -6.16 21.89 8.61
CA LEU A 210 -4.91 22.37 9.20
C LEU A 210 -3.84 22.72 8.15
N LYS A 211 -4.06 22.31 6.89
CA LYS A 211 -3.14 22.53 5.75
C LYS A 211 -1.71 22.05 6.00
N ILE A 212 -1.55 21.06 6.89
CA ILE A 212 -0.27 20.40 7.13
C ILE A 212 0.01 19.52 5.91
N ASP A 213 1.22 19.62 5.37
CA ASP A 213 1.68 18.92 4.14
C ASP A 213 0.90 19.30 2.86
N ALA A 214 0.01 20.31 2.90
CA ALA A 214 -0.65 20.80 1.69
C ALA A 214 0.41 21.32 0.69
N GLY A 215 0.42 20.74 -0.53
CA GLY A 215 1.44 21.04 -1.54
C GLY A 215 2.65 20.11 -1.55
N ALA A 216 2.78 19.20 -0.60
CA ALA A 216 3.92 18.25 -0.56
C ALA A 216 4.03 17.38 -1.83
N GLY A 217 2.92 17.21 -2.57
CA GLY A 217 2.91 16.56 -3.88
C GLY A 217 3.60 17.35 -4.98
N ASP A 218 3.65 18.68 -4.86
CA ASP A 218 4.27 19.55 -5.84
C ASP A 218 5.74 19.90 -5.50
N GLU A 219 6.14 19.77 -4.23
CA GLU A 219 7.47 20.13 -3.74
C GLU A 219 8.48 18.98 -3.80
N VAL A 220 8.06 17.77 -4.14
CA VAL A 220 8.92 16.58 -4.23
C VAL A 220 9.43 16.43 -5.66
N VAL A 221 10.19 17.40 -6.12
CA VAL A 221 10.96 17.34 -7.38
C VAL A 221 12.44 17.10 -7.07
#